data_fcff1f85b40ab3962b9091b89687450b
#
_entry.id   fcff1f85b40ab3962b9091b89687450b
#
_cell.length_a   1.000
_cell.length_b   1.000
_cell.length_c   1.000
_cell.angle_alpha   90.00
_cell.angle_beta   90.00
_cell.angle_gamma   90.00
#
_symmetry.space_group_name_H-M   'P 1'
#
loop_
_entity.id
_entity.type
_entity.pdbx_description
1 polymer ?
#
loop_
_entity_poly.entity_id
_entity_poly.type
_entity_poly.pdbx_seq_one_letter_code
_entity_poly.pdbx_strand_id
1 'polypeptide(L)'
;MSVELILGGARSGKSRHAEQRARASGAAVTVIATAQALDQEMAARIRRHRQDRPSAWRTLETPRELAATLRREAAPGHCLIVDCLTLWLANLLEGADALPPGQDASALPVFAAERDALLSTLPQLSGQIILVANEVGLGLVPDTPLGRLFRDEAGRLNQQLAQLADTVTFVAAGLPLVLKQG
;
A
#
# COMPACT_ATOMS: atom_id res chain seq x y z
N MET A 1 -14.34 4.84 12.23
CA MET A 1 -13.34 4.24 11.35
C MET A 1 -13.37 4.95 10.01
N SER A 2 -12.22 5.22 9.41
CA SER A 2 -12.17 5.69 8.02
C SER A 2 -11.01 5.01 7.29
N VAL A 3 -11.26 4.56 6.06
CA VAL A 3 -10.24 4.00 5.17
C VAL A 3 -10.08 4.94 3.97
N GLU A 4 -8.88 5.41 3.73
CA GLU A 4 -8.53 6.25 2.59
C GLU A 4 -7.51 5.51 1.71
N LEU A 5 -7.79 5.38 0.42
CA LEU A 5 -6.88 4.84 -0.58
C LEU A 5 -6.30 5.99 -1.40
N ILE A 6 -4.97 6.14 -1.39
CA ILE A 6 -4.25 7.16 -2.14
C ILE A 6 -3.44 6.49 -3.25
N LEU A 7 -3.84 6.78 -4.48
CA LEU A 7 -3.24 6.27 -5.71
C LEU A 7 -2.40 7.33 -6.41
N GLY A 8 -1.49 6.91 -7.25
CA GLY A 8 -0.73 7.80 -8.13
C GLY A 8 0.54 7.15 -8.66
N GLY A 9 1.11 7.73 -9.71
CA GLY A 9 2.36 7.27 -10.32
C GLY A 9 3.59 7.43 -9.41
N ALA A 10 4.73 6.91 -9.85
CA ALA A 10 6.01 7.18 -9.18
C ALA A 10 6.26 8.69 -9.09
N ARG A 11 6.72 9.16 -7.92
CA ARG A 11 7.03 10.59 -7.65
C ARG A 11 5.84 11.55 -7.86
N SER A 12 4.60 11.07 -7.84
CA SER A 12 3.40 11.89 -7.99
C SER A 12 3.11 12.81 -6.80
N GLY A 13 3.71 12.56 -5.63
CA GLY A 13 3.42 13.28 -4.38
C GLY A 13 2.46 12.54 -3.43
N LYS A 14 2.03 11.31 -3.76
CA LYS A 14 1.05 10.54 -2.96
C LYS A 14 1.49 10.29 -1.51
N SER A 15 2.77 9.95 -1.25
CA SER A 15 3.25 9.74 0.13
C SER A 15 3.20 11.05 0.92
N ARG A 16 3.58 12.18 0.30
CA ARG A 16 3.44 13.51 0.92
C ARG A 16 1.98 13.85 1.23
N HIS A 17 1.07 13.53 0.30
CA HIS A 17 -0.36 13.73 0.53
C HIS A 17 -0.86 12.86 1.69
N ALA A 18 -0.47 11.57 1.76
CA ALA A 18 -0.79 10.68 2.87
C ALA A 18 -0.31 11.24 4.23
N GLU A 19 0.92 11.75 4.28
CA GLU A 19 1.47 12.39 5.47
C GLU A 19 0.69 13.65 5.88
N GLN A 20 0.28 14.48 4.92
CA GLN A 20 -0.55 15.65 5.19
C GLN A 20 -1.93 15.25 5.78
N ARG A 21 -2.56 14.21 5.22
CA ARG A 21 -3.81 13.66 5.73
C ARG A 21 -3.66 13.14 7.16
N ALA A 22 -2.59 12.37 7.43
CA ALA A 22 -2.31 11.86 8.76
C ALA A 22 -2.04 12.98 9.78
N ARG A 23 -1.28 14.04 9.41
CA ARG A 23 -1.07 15.21 10.27
C ARG A 23 -2.37 15.93 10.60
N ALA A 24 -3.25 16.09 9.60
CA ALA A 24 -4.52 16.77 9.76
C ALA A 24 -5.50 16.00 10.67
N SER A 25 -5.31 14.70 10.88
CA SER A 25 -6.16 13.89 11.77
C SER A 25 -6.01 14.24 13.25
N GLY A 26 -4.87 14.80 13.65
CA GLY A 26 -4.52 15.02 15.06
C GLY A 26 -4.32 13.74 15.89
N ALA A 27 -4.33 12.57 15.23
CA ALA A 27 -4.18 11.25 15.85
C ALA A 27 -2.72 10.87 16.08
N ALA A 28 -2.46 9.88 16.92
CA ALA A 28 -1.17 9.22 17.00
C ALA A 28 -0.89 8.45 15.69
N VAL A 29 0.24 8.73 15.02
CA VAL A 29 0.53 8.18 13.69
C VAL A 29 1.55 7.05 13.78
N THR A 30 1.24 5.92 13.15
CA THR A 30 2.18 4.84 12.90
C THR A 30 2.26 4.57 11.39
N VAL A 31 3.48 4.56 10.86
CA VAL A 31 3.75 4.18 9.46
C VAL A 31 4.12 2.71 9.40
N ILE A 32 3.40 1.95 8.60
CA ILE A 32 3.67 0.56 8.28
C ILE A 32 4.42 0.54 6.96
N ALA A 33 5.73 0.35 7.03
CA ALA A 33 6.62 0.31 5.88
C ALA A 33 6.73 -1.11 5.35
N THR A 34 6.42 -1.31 4.08
CA THR A 34 6.42 -2.63 3.43
C THR A 34 7.68 -2.90 2.63
N ALA A 35 8.51 -1.86 2.42
CA ALA A 35 9.75 -1.95 1.69
C ALA A 35 10.77 -2.83 2.41
N GLN A 36 11.48 -3.67 1.65
CA GLN A 36 12.66 -4.41 2.10
C GLN A 36 13.92 -3.76 1.54
N ALA A 37 14.96 -3.64 2.36
CA ALA A 37 16.26 -3.10 1.95
C ALA A 37 17.09 -4.18 1.23
N LEU A 38 16.63 -4.61 0.03
CA LEU A 38 17.26 -5.68 -0.73
C LEU A 38 18.58 -5.23 -1.40
N ASP A 39 18.76 -3.93 -1.60
CA ASP A 39 19.96 -3.33 -2.17
C ASP A 39 20.29 -1.98 -1.49
N GLN A 40 21.47 -1.43 -1.85
CA GLN A 40 21.96 -0.17 -1.26
C GLN A 40 21.10 1.04 -1.65
N GLU A 41 20.54 1.05 -2.88
CA GLU A 41 19.68 2.13 -3.35
C GLU A 41 18.37 2.15 -2.55
N MET A 42 17.72 0.99 -2.40
CA MET A 42 16.51 0.85 -1.60
C MET A 42 16.76 1.18 -0.14
N ALA A 43 17.88 0.73 0.44
CA ALA A 43 18.27 1.07 1.80
C ALA A 43 18.44 2.60 1.99
N ALA A 44 19.06 3.28 1.02
CA ALA A 44 19.20 4.74 1.05
C ALA A 44 17.85 5.45 0.93
N ARG A 45 16.93 4.93 0.08
CA ARG A 45 15.58 5.45 -0.09
C ARG A 45 14.76 5.31 1.20
N ILE A 46 14.79 4.14 1.84
CA ILE A 46 14.12 3.89 3.13
C ILE A 46 14.64 4.85 4.19
N ARG A 47 15.97 5.02 4.31
CA ARG A 47 16.56 5.97 5.28
C ARG A 47 16.07 7.39 5.06
N ARG A 48 16.06 7.87 3.80
CA ARG A 48 15.56 9.22 3.47
C ARG A 48 14.09 9.38 3.86
N HIS A 49 13.23 8.44 3.50
CA HIS A 49 11.81 8.48 3.87
C HIS A 49 11.59 8.48 5.40
N ARG A 50 12.47 7.81 6.16
CA ARG A 50 12.42 7.87 7.62
C ARG A 50 12.84 9.23 8.18
N GLN A 51 13.88 9.85 7.61
CA GLN A 51 14.39 11.16 8.03
C GLN A 51 13.40 12.30 7.75
N ASP A 52 12.64 12.19 6.65
CA ASP A 52 11.65 13.20 6.24
C ASP A 52 10.38 13.17 7.11
N ARG A 53 10.15 12.08 7.87
CA ARG A 53 8.98 11.93 8.74
C ARG A 53 9.17 12.63 10.09
N PRO A 54 8.08 13.12 10.73
CA PRO A 54 8.16 13.63 12.08
C PRO A 54 8.73 12.61 13.06
N SER A 55 9.63 13.04 13.95
CA SER A 55 10.24 12.17 14.96
C SER A 55 9.24 11.55 15.94
N ALA A 56 8.07 12.15 16.10
CA ALA A 56 6.97 11.62 16.91
C ALA A 56 6.25 10.43 16.27
N TRP A 57 6.46 10.16 14.97
CA TRP A 57 5.80 9.07 14.26
C TRP A 57 6.59 7.77 14.44
N ARG A 58 5.86 6.73 14.81
CA ARG A 58 6.41 5.38 14.88
C ARG A 58 6.45 4.75 13.48
N THR A 59 7.50 3.99 13.18
CA THR A 59 7.60 3.19 11.95
C THR A 59 7.74 1.72 12.29
N LEU A 60 6.91 0.89 11.67
CA LEU A 60 6.96 -0.57 11.72
C LEU A 60 7.32 -1.11 10.35
N GLU A 61 8.25 -2.04 10.30
CA GLU A 61 8.59 -2.76 9.06
C GLU A 61 7.74 -4.03 8.98
N THR A 62 6.92 -4.11 7.94
CA THR A 62 5.98 -5.21 7.72
C THR A 62 5.96 -5.57 6.23
N PRO A 63 6.90 -6.37 5.77
CA PRO A 63 7.00 -6.70 4.35
C PRO A 63 5.87 -7.59 3.84
N ARG A 64 5.26 -8.43 4.68
CA ARG A 64 4.22 -9.39 4.27
C ARG A 64 2.97 -9.38 5.15
N GLU A 65 3.06 -9.62 6.43
CA GLU A 65 1.96 -9.84 7.40
C GLU A 65 1.16 -8.57 7.69
N LEU A 66 0.65 -7.91 6.64
CA LEU A 66 0.03 -6.60 6.74
C LEU A 66 -1.27 -6.63 7.54
N ALA A 67 -2.14 -7.61 7.29
CA ALA A 67 -3.42 -7.72 7.97
C ALA A 67 -3.25 -7.95 9.48
N ALA A 68 -2.30 -8.79 9.89
CA ALA A 68 -2.00 -9.04 11.30
C ALA A 68 -1.46 -7.78 12.00
N THR A 69 -0.58 -7.05 11.31
CA THR A 69 -0.04 -5.78 11.83
C THR A 69 -1.13 -4.72 11.96
N LEU A 70 -1.99 -4.55 10.96
CA LEU A 70 -3.11 -3.62 11.04
C LEU A 70 -4.05 -3.94 12.20
N ARG A 71 -4.41 -5.21 12.42
CA ARG A 71 -5.25 -5.63 13.57
C ARG A 71 -4.62 -5.28 14.91
N ARG A 72 -3.32 -5.46 15.05
CA ARG A 72 -2.59 -5.19 16.30
C ARG A 72 -2.47 -3.71 16.61
N GLU A 73 -2.29 -2.87 15.59
CA GLU A 73 -1.97 -1.46 15.74
C GLU A 73 -3.21 -0.53 15.62
N ALA A 74 -4.30 -0.99 15.02
CA ALA A 74 -5.50 -0.18 14.82
C ALA A 74 -6.23 0.04 16.14
N ALA A 75 -6.48 1.30 16.46
CA ALA A 75 -7.23 1.69 17.66
C ALA A 75 -7.95 3.05 17.44
N PRO A 76 -8.99 3.36 18.20
CA PRO A 76 -9.58 4.69 18.21
C PRO A 76 -8.52 5.75 18.52
N GLY A 77 -8.52 6.86 17.76
CA GLY A 77 -7.53 7.92 17.93
C GLY A 77 -6.16 7.63 17.32
N HIS A 78 -5.98 6.51 16.61
CA HIS A 78 -4.78 6.18 15.84
C HIS A 78 -4.99 6.38 14.35
N CYS A 79 -3.93 6.79 13.67
CA CYS A 79 -3.83 6.84 12.20
C CYS A 79 -2.69 5.93 11.74
N LEU A 80 -3.01 4.95 10.90
CA LEU A 80 -2.06 4.03 10.31
C LEU A 80 -1.84 4.40 8.85
N ILE A 81 -0.59 4.59 8.42
CA ILE A 81 -0.23 4.78 7.01
C ILE A 81 0.48 3.52 6.53
N VAL A 82 -0.05 2.87 5.51
CA VAL A 82 0.64 1.77 4.80
C VAL A 82 1.40 2.34 3.60
N ASP A 83 2.72 2.32 3.64
CA ASP A 83 3.60 2.86 2.60
C ASP A 83 4.62 1.79 2.14
N CYS A 84 4.32 1.08 1.04
CA CYS A 84 3.14 1.13 0.18
C CYS A 84 2.64 -0.29 -0.19
N LEU A 85 1.40 -0.38 -0.60
CA LEU A 85 0.81 -1.66 -1.05
C LEU A 85 1.49 -2.24 -2.28
N THR A 86 2.09 -1.38 -3.11
CA THR A 86 2.81 -1.81 -4.33
C THR A 86 4.04 -2.66 -3.99
N LEU A 87 4.83 -2.25 -3.00
CA LEU A 87 5.98 -3.05 -2.54
C LEU A 87 5.53 -4.27 -1.74
N TRP A 88 4.46 -4.14 -0.95
CA TRP A 88 3.85 -5.30 -0.30
C TRP A 88 3.42 -6.36 -1.32
N LEU A 89 2.74 -5.98 -2.38
CA LEU A 89 2.36 -6.87 -3.47
C LEU A 89 3.59 -7.53 -4.12
N ALA A 90 4.65 -6.76 -4.39
CA ALA A 90 5.90 -7.31 -4.94
C ALA A 90 6.51 -8.40 -4.02
N ASN A 91 6.49 -8.17 -2.70
CA ASN A 91 6.98 -9.14 -1.73
C ASN A 91 6.13 -10.44 -1.69
N LEU A 92 4.83 -10.34 -1.97
CA LEU A 92 3.93 -11.49 -2.02
C LEU A 92 4.05 -12.29 -3.33
N LEU A 93 4.46 -11.64 -4.41
CA LEU A 93 4.68 -12.26 -5.73
C LEU A 93 6.10 -12.85 -5.88
N GLU A 94 6.88 -12.88 -4.82
CA GLU A 94 8.18 -13.58 -4.84
C GLU A 94 7.98 -15.06 -5.21
N GLY A 95 8.72 -15.53 -6.22
CA GLY A 95 8.56 -16.87 -6.77
C GLY A 95 7.47 -17.03 -7.84
N ALA A 96 6.76 -15.97 -8.21
CA ALA A 96 5.74 -16.03 -9.25
C ALA A 96 6.30 -16.28 -10.67
N ASP A 97 7.59 -16.08 -10.89
CA ASP A 97 8.31 -16.43 -12.10
C ASP A 97 8.37 -17.96 -12.35
N ALA A 98 8.20 -18.77 -11.30
CA ALA A 98 8.10 -20.22 -11.40
C ALA A 98 6.67 -20.72 -11.70
N LEU A 99 5.66 -19.85 -11.80
CA LEU A 99 4.31 -20.27 -12.14
C LEU A 99 4.23 -20.77 -13.59
N PRO A 100 3.51 -21.87 -13.86
CA PRO A 100 3.23 -22.32 -15.21
C PRO A 100 2.51 -21.25 -16.02
N PRO A 101 2.73 -21.20 -17.36
CA PRO A 101 2.01 -20.29 -18.23
C PRO A 101 0.49 -20.39 -18.07
N GLY A 102 -0.18 -19.25 -17.93
CA GLY A 102 -1.65 -19.17 -17.80
C GLY A 102 -2.19 -19.33 -16.37
N GLN A 103 -1.32 -19.54 -15.37
CA GLN A 103 -1.73 -19.43 -13.97
C GLN A 103 -1.63 -17.98 -13.49
N ASP A 104 -2.58 -17.61 -12.65
CA ASP A 104 -2.59 -16.29 -11.97
C ASP A 104 -1.95 -16.38 -10.58
N ALA A 105 -1.80 -15.24 -9.92
CA ALA A 105 -1.18 -15.15 -8.60
C ALA A 105 -1.96 -15.89 -7.50
N SER A 106 -3.23 -16.23 -7.71
CA SER A 106 -4.02 -17.00 -6.74
C SER A 106 -3.48 -18.42 -6.52
N ALA A 107 -2.63 -18.91 -7.47
CA ALA A 107 -1.89 -20.16 -7.29
C ALA A 107 -0.73 -20.04 -6.30
N LEU A 108 -0.37 -18.84 -5.85
CA LEU A 108 0.60 -18.59 -4.79
C LEU A 108 -0.13 -18.54 -3.43
N PRO A 109 0.04 -19.55 -2.55
CA PRO A 109 -0.73 -19.62 -1.29
C PRO A 109 -0.53 -18.41 -0.39
N VAL A 110 0.69 -17.87 -0.32
CA VAL A 110 1.01 -16.69 0.50
C VAL A 110 0.30 -15.45 -0.04
N PHE A 111 0.31 -15.23 -1.34
CA PHE A 111 -0.38 -14.11 -1.96
C PHE A 111 -1.89 -14.17 -1.70
N ALA A 112 -2.52 -15.31 -1.97
CA ALA A 112 -3.95 -15.47 -1.78
C ALA A 112 -4.36 -15.25 -0.31
N ALA A 113 -3.65 -15.86 0.64
CA ALA A 113 -3.93 -15.75 2.05
C ALA A 113 -3.79 -14.31 2.58
N GLU A 114 -2.70 -13.62 2.23
CA GLU A 114 -2.43 -12.26 2.70
C GLU A 114 -3.39 -11.23 2.07
N ARG A 115 -3.71 -11.36 0.77
CA ARG A 115 -4.70 -10.52 0.09
C ARG A 115 -6.07 -10.65 0.75
N ASP A 116 -6.55 -11.89 0.92
CA ASP A 116 -7.87 -12.15 1.47
C ASP A 116 -7.95 -11.74 2.95
N ALA A 117 -6.86 -11.94 3.71
CA ALA A 117 -6.76 -11.46 5.08
C ALA A 117 -6.80 -9.92 5.15
N LEU A 118 -6.15 -9.19 4.25
CA LEU A 118 -6.21 -7.73 4.20
C LEU A 118 -7.63 -7.25 3.91
N LEU A 119 -8.26 -7.77 2.86
CA LEU A 119 -9.61 -7.35 2.44
C LEU A 119 -10.67 -7.63 3.51
N SER A 120 -10.59 -8.78 4.18
CA SER A 120 -11.52 -9.14 5.26
C SER A 120 -11.27 -8.37 6.56
N THR A 121 -10.04 -7.91 6.79
CA THR A 121 -9.64 -7.19 8.00
C THR A 121 -10.05 -5.73 7.97
N LEU A 122 -9.84 -5.05 6.84
CA LEU A 122 -10.04 -3.59 6.73
C LEU A 122 -11.40 -3.11 7.25
N PRO A 123 -12.54 -3.75 6.95
CA PRO A 123 -13.84 -3.28 7.44
C PRO A 123 -14.05 -3.42 8.96
N GLN A 124 -13.17 -4.17 9.65
CA GLN A 124 -13.28 -4.47 11.07
C GLN A 124 -12.36 -3.61 11.96
N LEU A 125 -11.49 -2.80 11.34
CA LEU A 125 -10.52 -1.98 12.07
C LEU A 125 -11.18 -0.75 12.68
N SER A 126 -10.53 -0.18 13.68
CA SER A 126 -10.89 1.14 14.25
C SER A 126 -9.80 2.17 13.96
N GLY A 127 -10.10 3.45 14.13
CA GLY A 127 -9.17 4.55 13.82
C GLY A 127 -9.21 4.95 12.34
N GLN A 128 -8.14 5.57 11.87
CA GLN A 128 -7.96 5.99 10.48
C GLN A 128 -6.89 5.13 9.81
N ILE A 129 -7.20 4.60 8.63
CA ILE A 129 -6.28 3.79 7.83
C ILE A 129 -6.06 4.50 6.51
N ILE A 130 -4.80 4.83 6.20
CA ILE A 130 -4.38 5.45 4.93
C ILE A 130 -3.55 4.42 4.17
N LEU A 131 -4.05 3.99 3.02
CA LEU A 131 -3.38 3.03 2.15
C LEU A 131 -2.75 3.77 0.97
N VAL A 132 -1.45 3.61 0.76
CA VAL A 132 -0.73 4.23 -0.36
C VAL A 132 -0.38 3.16 -1.38
N ALA A 133 -0.75 3.37 -2.66
CA ALA A 133 -0.40 2.46 -3.74
C ALA A 133 0.03 3.20 -5.01
N ASN A 134 0.93 2.60 -5.79
CA ASN A 134 1.21 3.10 -7.13
C ASN A 134 0.11 2.65 -8.10
N GLU A 135 -0.27 3.58 -8.99
CA GLU A 135 -0.95 3.21 -10.22
C GLU A 135 0.10 2.83 -11.26
N VAL A 136 0.12 1.56 -11.65
CA VAL A 136 1.11 0.98 -12.59
C VAL A 136 0.48 0.55 -13.91
N GLY A 137 -0.84 0.64 -14.05
CA GLY A 137 -1.61 0.20 -15.22
C GLY A 137 -1.63 1.21 -16.36
N LEU A 138 -1.29 2.49 -16.12
CA LEU A 138 -1.32 3.56 -17.12
C LEU A 138 -0.07 3.60 -18.03
N GLY A 139 0.91 2.74 -17.79
CA GLY A 139 2.14 2.66 -18.58
C GLY A 139 2.03 1.64 -19.74
N LEU A 140 3.18 1.43 -20.41
CA LEU A 140 3.31 0.39 -21.43
C LEU A 140 3.09 -1.00 -20.82
N VAL A 141 2.62 -1.93 -21.67
CA VAL A 141 2.49 -3.33 -21.28
C VAL A 141 3.89 -3.91 -21.02
N PRO A 142 4.16 -4.48 -19.84
CA PRO A 142 5.46 -5.07 -19.55
C PRO A 142 5.81 -6.24 -20.48
N ASP A 143 7.08 -6.32 -20.89
CA ASP A 143 7.57 -7.38 -21.78
C ASP A 143 7.64 -8.75 -21.08
N THR A 144 7.85 -8.76 -19.75
CA THR A 144 7.98 -9.99 -18.97
C THR A 144 6.63 -10.50 -18.46
N PRO A 145 6.41 -11.83 -18.38
CA PRO A 145 5.20 -12.39 -17.78
C PRO A 145 4.98 -11.93 -16.33
N LEU A 146 6.03 -11.89 -15.52
CA LEU A 146 5.98 -11.42 -14.14
C LEU A 146 5.55 -9.94 -14.06
N GLY A 147 6.07 -9.09 -14.94
CA GLY A 147 5.67 -7.69 -14.99
C GLY A 147 4.19 -7.51 -15.34
N ARG A 148 3.65 -8.31 -16.26
CA ARG A 148 2.21 -8.30 -16.61
C ARG A 148 1.37 -8.79 -15.45
N LEU A 149 1.76 -9.91 -14.80
CA LEU A 149 1.09 -10.43 -13.62
C LEU A 149 1.04 -9.38 -12.50
N PHE A 150 2.19 -8.77 -12.18
CA PHE A 150 2.29 -7.73 -11.18
C PHE A 150 1.36 -6.55 -11.47
N ARG A 151 1.35 -6.04 -12.72
CA ARG A 151 0.49 -4.95 -13.15
C ARG A 151 -1.00 -5.31 -12.98
N ASP A 152 -1.38 -6.50 -13.40
CA ASP A 152 -2.76 -6.95 -13.37
C ASP A 152 -3.23 -7.15 -11.92
N GLU A 153 -2.42 -7.76 -11.06
CA GLU A 153 -2.76 -7.93 -9.65
C GLU A 153 -2.77 -6.60 -8.88
N ALA A 154 -1.89 -5.66 -9.22
CA ALA A 154 -1.93 -4.31 -8.65
C ALA A 154 -3.24 -3.60 -8.98
N GLY A 155 -3.69 -3.71 -10.24
CA GLY A 155 -4.98 -3.15 -10.67
C GLY A 155 -6.17 -3.80 -9.97
N ARG A 156 -6.19 -5.14 -9.85
CA ARG A 156 -7.24 -5.88 -9.12
C ARG A 156 -7.30 -5.49 -7.66
N LEU A 157 -6.15 -5.44 -6.99
CA LEU A 157 -6.06 -5.03 -5.59
C LEU A 157 -6.54 -3.59 -5.38
N ASN A 158 -6.12 -2.65 -6.24
CA ASN A 158 -6.57 -1.26 -6.17
C ASN A 158 -8.09 -1.15 -6.33
N GLN A 159 -8.72 -1.92 -7.24
CA GLN A 159 -10.17 -1.94 -7.40
C GLN A 159 -10.88 -2.49 -6.17
N GLN A 160 -10.42 -3.60 -5.60
CA GLN A 160 -11.00 -4.21 -4.40
C GLN A 160 -10.91 -3.27 -3.19
N LEU A 161 -9.76 -2.63 -3.01
CA LEU A 161 -9.56 -1.67 -1.93
C LEU A 161 -10.38 -0.38 -2.13
N ALA A 162 -10.53 0.08 -3.37
CA ALA A 162 -11.38 1.23 -3.68
C ALA A 162 -12.87 0.99 -3.35
N GLN A 163 -13.34 -0.25 -3.46
CA GLN A 163 -14.70 -0.61 -3.01
C GLN A 163 -14.86 -0.48 -1.50
N LEU A 164 -13.85 -0.90 -0.72
CA LEU A 164 -13.86 -0.88 0.74
C LEU A 164 -13.54 0.49 1.33
N ALA A 165 -12.76 1.32 0.62
CA ALA A 165 -12.35 2.63 1.12
C ALA A 165 -13.51 3.62 1.13
N ASP A 166 -13.58 4.47 2.17
CA ASP A 166 -14.52 5.60 2.26
C ASP A 166 -14.10 6.72 1.30
N THR A 167 -12.79 6.92 1.13
CA THR A 167 -12.25 7.95 0.24
C THR A 167 -11.19 7.33 -0.68
N VAL A 168 -11.23 7.69 -1.94
CA VAL A 168 -10.20 7.33 -2.94
C VAL A 168 -9.69 8.61 -3.59
N THR A 169 -8.38 8.84 -3.50
CA THR A 169 -7.72 10.01 -4.06
C THR A 169 -6.64 9.59 -5.05
N PHE A 170 -6.64 10.18 -6.24
CA PHE A 170 -5.56 10.05 -7.21
C PHE A 170 -4.65 11.28 -7.16
N VAL A 171 -3.34 11.07 -7.01
CA VAL A 171 -2.37 12.18 -6.94
C VAL A 171 -1.54 12.23 -8.20
N ALA A 172 -1.60 13.35 -8.90
CA ALA A 172 -0.80 13.65 -10.10
C ALA A 172 -0.13 15.02 -9.94
N ALA A 173 1.16 15.11 -10.22
CA ALA A 173 1.94 16.36 -10.13
C ALA A 173 1.81 17.07 -8.76
N GLY A 174 1.67 16.33 -7.67
CA GLY A 174 1.47 16.86 -6.32
C GLY A 174 0.02 17.32 -6.02
N LEU A 175 -0.88 17.22 -6.98
CA LEU A 175 -2.27 17.66 -6.85
C LEU A 175 -3.19 16.45 -6.61
N PRO A 176 -4.01 16.45 -5.54
CA PRO A 176 -4.98 15.39 -5.29
C PRO A 176 -6.24 15.60 -6.13
N LEU A 177 -6.72 14.53 -6.74
CA LEU A 177 -8.02 14.41 -7.39
C LEU A 177 -8.85 13.37 -6.63
N VAL A 178 -9.95 13.78 -6.03
CA VAL A 178 -10.85 12.87 -5.32
C VAL A 178 -11.68 12.09 -6.34
N LEU A 179 -11.55 10.75 -6.32
CA LEU A 179 -12.29 9.84 -7.19
C LEU A 179 -13.54 9.28 -6.49
N LYS A 180 -13.48 9.10 -5.17
CA LYS A 180 -14.59 8.62 -4.34
C LYS A 180 -14.55 9.37 -3.01
N GLN A 181 -15.71 9.78 -2.54
CA GLN A 181 -15.92 10.35 -1.21
C GLN A 181 -17.24 9.81 -0.67
N GLY A 182 -17.15 9.07 0.45
CA GLY A 182 -18.30 8.57 1.19
C GLY A 182 -18.84 9.58 2.20
#